data_f8a4e16e9697a467130025f17339c37f
#
_entry.id   f8a4e16e9697a467130025f17339c37f
#
_cell.length_a   1.000
_cell.length_b   1.000
_cell.length_c   1.000
_cell.angle_alpha   90.00
_cell.angle_beta   90.00
_cell.angle_gamma   90.00
#
_symmetry.space_group_name_H-M   'P 1'
#
loop_
_entity.id
_entity.type
_entity.pdbx_description
1 polymer ?
#
loop_
_entity_poly.entity_id
_entity_poly.type
_entity_poly.pdbx_seq_one_letter_code
_entity_poly.pdbx_strand_id
1 'polypeptide(L)'
;MKRTCIMLSILFLALVFTGTAIAKTTFISIGTGGTGGIYYPYGGGVAEIWSKNVKGVKAVAEVTGASVENVKLAHKGETVIGEVMGDVAVAGYNGLSKFKGKKHNILSMAIMYPNLLQVVALKKSGITNIEQVKGKNISTGSPGSGTNFMAEAVLKALEIPLDSFKDSRLSFTESANALRDNTIKVGVWSVGPGTSSILDLSTTHDINILPFTPEQTKKILASKSTYAGVELAGGIYRGIDKPVPTIGVWNVMICQKSLDTDLVYKLVKVLFENNAYLMKIHPSAAYTTPENTVKYSSIPLHPGTIKYLKEKGIDVPSRLMP
;
A
#
# COMPACT_ATOMS: atom_id res chain seq x y z
N MET A 1 75.29 -14.77 -0.24
CA MET A 1 74.05 -15.58 0.02
C MET A 1 73.07 -15.00 1.01
N LYS A 2 73.42 -14.06 1.95
CA LYS A 2 72.46 -13.51 2.93
C LYS A 2 71.57 -12.35 2.43
N ARG A 3 71.92 -11.69 1.32
CA ARG A 3 71.13 -10.55 0.80
C ARG A 3 69.98 -10.99 -0.15
N THR A 4 70.10 -12.16 -0.76
CA THR A 4 69.11 -12.70 -1.71
C THR A 4 67.89 -13.31 -1.00
N CYS A 5 68.05 -13.83 0.24
CA CYS A 5 66.95 -14.38 0.99
C CYS A 5 66.01 -13.30 1.59
N ILE A 6 66.51 -12.09 1.82
CA ILE A 6 65.70 -10.99 2.42
C ILE A 6 64.74 -10.39 1.36
N MET A 7 65.14 -10.36 0.06
CA MET A 7 64.28 -9.87 -1.01
C MET A 7 63.12 -10.83 -1.34
N LEU A 8 63.29 -12.16 -1.22
CA LEU A 8 62.21 -13.13 -1.43
C LEU A 8 61.17 -13.12 -0.29
N SER A 9 61.58 -12.81 0.95
CA SER A 9 60.67 -12.74 2.08
C SER A 9 59.74 -11.50 2.05
N ILE A 10 60.18 -10.40 1.43
CA ILE A 10 59.35 -9.18 1.30
C ILE A 10 58.32 -9.34 0.15
N LEU A 11 58.66 -10.13 -0.90
CA LEU A 11 57.74 -10.37 -2.00
C LEU A 11 56.58 -11.32 -1.61
N PHE A 12 56.77 -12.18 -0.60
CA PHE A 12 55.71 -13.11 -0.14
C PHE A 12 54.77 -12.49 0.88
N LEU A 13 55.10 -11.34 1.48
CA LEU A 13 54.24 -10.65 2.47
C LEU A 13 53.28 -9.64 1.80
N ALA A 14 53.48 -9.33 0.51
CA ALA A 14 52.64 -8.41 -0.24
C ALA A 14 51.38 -9.05 -0.89
N LEU A 15 51.23 -10.39 -0.81
CA LEU A 15 50.19 -11.13 -1.53
C LEU A 15 49.00 -11.58 -0.66
N VAL A 16 48.87 -11.14 0.61
CA VAL A 16 47.82 -11.63 1.52
C VAL A 16 46.82 -10.53 1.95
N PHE A 17 46.88 -9.35 1.35
CA PHE A 17 45.78 -8.40 1.48
C PHE A 17 44.79 -8.50 0.30
N THR A 18 44.26 -9.70 0.03
CA THR A 18 42.94 -9.79 -0.59
C THR A 18 41.92 -9.34 0.44
N GLY A 19 41.72 -8.05 0.47
CA GLY A 19 40.66 -7.46 1.27
C GLY A 19 39.35 -8.14 0.90
N THR A 20 38.83 -8.99 1.77
CA THR A 20 37.43 -9.40 1.70
C THR A 20 36.62 -8.14 1.77
N ALA A 21 36.16 -7.64 0.62
CA ALA A 21 35.17 -6.58 0.57
C ALA A 21 33.96 -7.09 1.36
N ILE A 22 33.83 -6.64 2.59
CA ILE A 22 32.64 -6.89 3.40
C ILE A 22 31.49 -6.25 2.60
N ALA A 23 30.70 -7.07 1.92
CA ALA A 23 29.56 -6.60 1.17
C ALA A 23 28.67 -5.79 2.13
N LYS A 24 28.58 -4.48 1.91
CA LYS A 24 27.78 -3.58 2.73
C LYS A 24 26.32 -4.05 2.68
N THR A 25 25.79 -4.43 3.83
CA THR A 25 24.38 -4.82 3.92
C THR A 25 23.51 -3.56 3.75
N THR A 26 22.58 -3.60 2.83
CA THR A 26 21.56 -2.57 2.62
C THR A 26 20.33 -2.93 3.44
N PHE A 27 19.99 -2.08 4.39
CA PHE A 27 18.77 -2.22 5.18
C PHE A 27 17.63 -1.51 4.46
N ILE A 28 16.50 -2.21 4.26
CA ILE A 28 15.29 -1.69 3.63
C ILE A 28 14.17 -1.73 4.64
N SER A 29 13.52 -0.59 4.82
CA SER A 29 12.30 -0.45 5.59
C SER A 29 11.11 -0.38 4.63
N ILE A 30 10.06 -1.16 4.90
CA ILE A 30 8.81 -1.14 4.14
C ILE A 30 7.74 -0.53 5.04
N GLY A 31 7.39 0.73 4.79
CA GLY A 31 6.29 1.40 5.47
C GLY A 31 4.95 0.82 5.02
N THR A 32 4.21 0.26 5.96
CA THR A 32 2.96 -0.47 5.71
C THR A 32 1.75 0.31 6.23
N GLY A 33 1.04 -0.21 7.19
CA GLY A 33 -0.09 0.38 7.88
C GLY A 33 -0.34 -0.37 9.18
N GLY A 34 -1.52 -0.21 9.78
CA GLY A 34 -1.90 -0.96 10.98
C GLY A 34 -2.06 -2.46 10.71
N THR A 35 -1.85 -3.28 11.74
CA THR A 35 -1.84 -4.75 11.67
C THR A 35 -3.20 -5.39 11.32
N GLY A 36 -4.31 -4.66 11.48
CA GLY A 36 -5.66 -5.13 11.11
C GLY A 36 -6.00 -5.02 9.62
N GLY A 37 -5.05 -4.60 8.77
CA GLY A 37 -5.18 -4.50 7.32
C GLY A 37 -4.26 -5.46 6.58
N ILE A 38 -4.20 -5.35 5.25
CA ILE A 38 -3.42 -6.24 4.38
C ILE A 38 -1.98 -5.75 4.20
N TYR A 39 -1.70 -4.46 4.28
CA TYR A 39 -0.35 -3.92 4.05
C TYR A 39 0.69 -4.59 4.96
N TYR A 40 0.43 -4.69 6.27
CA TYR A 40 1.42 -5.23 7.19
C TYR A 40 1.82 -6.70 6.91
N PRO A 41 0.90 -7.68 6.80
CA PRO A 41 1.27 -9.04 6.44
C PRO A 41 1.87 -9.13 5.03
N TYR A 42 1.37 -8.37 4.05
CA TYR A 42 1.91 -8.34 2.70
C TYR A 42 3.34 -7.80 2.67
N GLY A 43 3.60 -6.64 3.29
CA GLY A 43 4.93 -6.05 3.42
C GLY A 43 5.90 -6.95 4.20
N GLY A 44 5.40 -7.69 5.21
CA GLY A 44 6.17 -8.73 5.91
C GLY A 44 6.67 -9.83 4.97
N GLY A 45 5.78 -10.33 4.11
CA GLY A 45 6.15 -11.32 3.10
C GLY A 45 7.12 -10.78 2.06
N VAL A 46 6.92 -9.53 1.62
CA VAL A 46 7.87 -8.86 0.71
C VAL A 46 9.24 -8.71 1.37
N ALA A 47 9.29 -8.28 2.63
CA ALA A 47 10.53 -8.16 3.39
C ALA A 47 11.28 -9.49 3.49
N GLU A 48 10.54 -10.58 3.71
CA GLU A 48 11.11 -11.92 3.79
C GLU A 48 11.71 -12.36 2.44
N ILE A 49 10.96 -12.26 1.33
CA ILE A 49 11.47 -12.69 0.02
C ILE A 49 12.66 -11.84 -0.43
N TRP A 50 12.69 -10.54 -0.13
CA TRP A 50 13.83 -9.67 -0.45
C TRP A 50 15.06 -10.01 0.39
N SER A 51 14.89 -10.20 1.69
CA SER A 51 15.99 -10.57 2.60
C SER A 51 16.62 -11.93 2.25
N LYS A 52 15.79 -12.86 1.74
CA LYS A 52 16.20 -14.22 1.39
C LYS A 52 16.85 -14.29 0.00
N ASN A 53 16.33 -13.55 -0.98
CA ASN A 53 16.69 -13.74 -2.39
C ASN A 53 17.53 -12.60 -2.97
N VAL A 54 17.70 -11.45 -2.28
CA VAL A 54 18.58 -10.37 -2.74
C VAL A 54 19.83 -10.31 -1.87
N LYS A 55 20.96 -10.75 -2.43
CA LYS A 55 22.24 -10.78 -1.70
C LYS A 55 22.61 -9.39 -1.16
N GLY A 56 22.94 -9.32 0.12
CA GLY A 56 23.32 -8.08 0.79
C GLY A 56 22.15 -7.16 1.14
N VAL A 57 20.90 -7.64 1.06
CA VAL A 57 19.70 -6.91 1.51
C VAL A 57 19.14 -7.54 2.78
N LYS A 58 18.71 -6.68 3.71
CA LYS A 58 17.88 -7.01 4.87
C LYS A 58 16.70 -6.07 4.87
N ALA A 59 15.48 -6.61 4.75
CA ALA A 59 14.24 -5.84 4.71
C ALA A 59 13.37 -6.16 5.92
N VAL A 60 12.63 -5.16 6.40
CA VAL A 60 11.65 -5.28 7.50
C VAL A 60 10.39 -4.51 7.14
N ALA A 61 9.23 -5.02 7.56
CA ALA A 61 7.96 -4.31 7.47
C ALA A 61 7.75 -3.49 8.75
N GLU A 62 7.37 -2.22 8.59
CA GLU A 62 7.13 -1.29 9.69
C GLU A 62 5.68 -0.84 9.71
N VAL A 63 5.06 -0.84 10.89
CA VAL A 63 3.74 -0.25 11.12
C VAL A 63 3.85 1.26 11.04
N THR A 64 3.00 1.87 10.22
CA THR A 64 2.91 3.33 10.05
C THR A 64 1.46 3.77 10.06
N GLY A 65 1.21 5.08 9.94
CA GLY A 65 -0.13 5.62 9.66
C GLY A 65 -0.61 5.38 8.21
N ALA A 66 0.08 4.56 7.44
CA ALA A 66 -0.18 4.17 6.05
C ALA A 66 0.04 5.31 5.02
N SER A 67 -0.76 5.34 3.95
CA SER A 67 -0.42 5.93 2.64
C SER A 67 0.13 7.36 2.67
N VAL A 68 -0.52 8.30 3.38
CA VAL A 68 -0.05 9.71 3.41
C VAL A 68 1.26 9.84 4.19
N GLU A 69 1.40 9.07 5.26
CA GLU A 69 2.64 9.00 6.04
C GLU A 69 3.74 8.33 5.21
N ASN A 70 3.47 7.19 4.57
CA ASN A 70 4.43 6.44 3.76
C ASN A 70 4.99 7.27 2.58
N VAL A 71 4.17 8.11 1.93
CA VAL A 71 4.65 9.07 0.92
C VAL A 71 5.67 10.03 1.51
N LYS A 72 5.42 10.58 2.72
CA LYS A 72 6.35 11.51 3.38
C LYS A 72 7.64 10.83 3.81
N LEU A 73 7.55 9.62 4.36
CA LEU A 73 8.69 8.82 4.78
C LEU A 73 9.56 8.42 3.59
N ALA A 74 8.97 7.91 2.51
CA ALA A 74 9.66 7.58 1.28
C ALA A 74 10.36 8.81 0.65
N HIS A 75 9.71 9.98 0.66
CA HIS A 75 10.32 11.23 0.17
C HIS A 75 11.54 11.65 0.99
N LYS A 76 11.50 11.49 2.30
CA LYS A 76 12.61 11.82 3.21
C LYS A 76 13.71 10.78 3.24
N GLY A 77 13.44 9.57 2.76
CA GLY A 77 14.35 8.43 2.85
C GLY A 77 14.34 7.71 4.19
N GLU A 78 13.47 8.07 5.13
CA GLU A 78 13.30 7.40 6.43
C GLU A 78 12.72 5.99 6.23
N THR A 79 11.81 5.84 5.27
CA THR A 79 11.31 4.55 4.78
C THR A 79 11.64 4.46 3.29
N VAL A 80 12.42 3.48 2.92
CA VAL A 80 12.90 3.33 1.55
C VAL A 80 11.77 2.98 0.59
N ILE A 81 10.86 2.10 1.04
CA ILE A 81 9.70 1.62 0.26
C ILE A 81 8.42 1.94 1.04
N GLY A 82 7.41 2.46 0.36
CA GLY A 82 6.10 2.74 0.94
C GLY A 82 4.98 1.98 0.24
N GLU A 83 4.09 1.35 0.99
CA GLU A 83 2.83 0.82 0.47
C GLU A 83 1.77 1.92 0.56
N VAL A 84 1.20 2.31 -0.59
CA VAL A 84 0.30 3.47 -0.67
C VAL A 84 -0.86 3.22 -1.64
N MET A 85 -1.98 3.87 -1.41
CA MET A 85 -3.08 3.94 -2.36
C MET A 85 -2.71 4.85 -3.54
N GLY A 86 -3.13 4.52 -4.76
CA GLY A 86 -2.76 5.22 -5.98
C GLY A 86 -3.20 6.69 -6.03
N ASP A 87 -4.35 7.01 -5.45
CA ASP A 87 -4.83 8.40 -5.33
C ASP A 87 -3.94 9.24 -4.40
N VAL A 88 -3.43 8.64 -3.33
CA VAL A 88 -2.46 9.27 -2.42
C VAL A 88 -1.10 9.41 -3.09
N ALA A 89 -0.66 8.41 -3.86
CA ALA A 89 0.58 8.49 -4.63
C ALA A 89 0.54 9.65 -5.64
N VAL A 90 -0.57 9.79 -6.38
CA VAL A 90 -0.79 10.93 -7.31
C VAL A 90 -0.79 12.26 -6.55
N ALA A 91 -1.48 12.33 -5.42
CA ALA A 91 -1.52 13.56 -4.62
C ALA A 91 -0.13 13.93 -4.08
N GLY A 92 0.64 12.97 -3.59
CA GLY A 92 2.01 13.19 -3.10
C GLY A 92 2.97 13.62 -4.21
N TYR A 93 2.96 12.92 -5.33
CA TYR A 93 3.80 13.23 -6.49
C TYR A 93 3.56 14.64 -7.03
N ASN A 94 2.29 15.07 -7.08
CA ASN A 94 1.90 16.39 -7.59
C ASN A 94 1.77 17.49 -6.52
N GLY A 95 1.92 17.17 -5.24
CA GLY A 95 1.78 18.14 -4.15
C GLY A 95 0.34 18.54 -3.83
N LEU A 96 -0.64 17.71 -4.13
CA LEU A 96 -2.07 18.02 -3.98
C LEU A 96 -2.60 17.71 -2.57
N SER A 97 -3.77 18.27 -2.22
CA SER A 97 -4.55 17.93 -1.02
C SER A 97 -3.72 17.99 0.28
N LYS A 98 -3.57 16.89 1.00
CA LYS A 98 -2.82 16.79 2.28
C LYS A 98 -1.33 17.16 2.16
N PHE A 99 -0.78 17.27 0.94
CA PHE A 99 0.61 17.63 0.68
C PHE A 99 0.85 19.12 0.47
N LYS A 100 -0.21 19.96 0.44
CA LYS A 100 -0.17 21.42 0.53
C LYS A 100 0.82 22.09 -0.44
N GLY A 101 0.79 21.75 -1.72
CA GLY A 101 1.66 22.28 -2.77
C GLY A 101 3.08 21.67 -2.81
N LYS A 102 3.46 20.82 -1.85
CA LYS A 102 4.79 20.20 -1.80
C LYS A 102 4.81 18.89 -2.59
N LYS A 103 5.46 18.88 -3.75
CA LYS A 103 5.72 17.67 -4.53
C LYS A 103 6.72 16.77 -3.80
N HIS A 104 6.50 15.47 -3.85
CA HIS A 104 7.33 14.45 -3.22
C HIS A 104 8.09 13.67 -4.29
N ASN A 105 9.41 13.49 -4.10
CA ASN A 105 10.30 12.79 -5.02
C ASN A 105 10.14 11.28 -4.89
N ILE A 106 9.01 10.77 -5.31
CA ILE A 106 8.64 9.35 -5.26
C ILE A 106 8.35 8.82 -6.65
N LEU A 107 8.65 7.54 -6.89
CA LEU A 107 8.32 6.82 -8.12
C LEU A 107 7.65 5.48 -7.76
N SER A 108 6.88 4.95 -8.71
CA SER A 108 6.24 3.65 -8.58
C SER A 108 7.25 2.52 -8.82
N MET A 109 7.27 1.53 -7.94
CA MET A 109 8.03 0.29 -8.12
C MET A 109 7.16 -0.81 -8.74
N ALA A 110 5.99 -1.05 -8.17
CA ALA A 110 5.07 -2.09 -8.60
C ALA A 110 3.65 -1.77 -8.15
N ILE A 111 2.68 -2.19 -8.94
CA ILE A 111 1.29 -2.25 -8.48
C ILE A 111 1.13 -3.49 -7.58
N MET A 112 0.33 -3.33 -6.54
CA MET A 112 0.03 -4.40 -5.58
C MET A 112 -1.32 -5.05 -5.93
N TYR A 113 -2.38 -4.56 -5.35
CA TYR A 113 -3.76 -5.06 -5.49
C TYR A 113 -4.75 -3.91 -5.34
N PRO A 114 -6.02 -4.06 -5.80
CA PRO A 114 -7.03 -3.04 -5.57
C PRO A 114 -7.56 -3.09 -4.12
N ASN A 115 -7.67 -1.92 -3.49
CA ASN A 115 -8.53 -1.73 -2.33
C ASN A 115 -9.96 -1.48 -2.78
N LEU A 116 -10.92 -1.92 -1.97
CA LEU A 116 -12.32 -1.60 -2.07
C LEU A 116 -12.73 -0.74 -0.85
N LEU A 117 -13.52 0.29 -1.10
CA LEU A 117 -14.07 1.12 -0.04
C LEU A 117 -15.23 0.39 0.63
N GLN A 118 -15.03 -0.07 1.85
CA GLN A 118 -15.99 -0.84 2.61
C GLN A 118 -16.47 0.04 3.77
N VAL A 119 -17.70 0.55 3.68
CA VAL A 119 -18.35 1.34 4.72
C VAL A 119 -19.19 0.40 5.56
N VAL A 120 -18.76 0.14 6.78
CA VAL A 120 -19.31 -0.92 7.63
C VAL A 120 -20.14 -0.32 8.77
N ALA A 121 -21.35 -0.85 8.98
CA ALA A 121 -22.19 -0.59 10.13
C ALA A 121 -22.72 -1.91 10.71
N LEU A 122 -23.06 -1.95 12.01
CA LEU A 122 -23.77 -3.11 12.56
C LEU A 122 -25.23 -3.10 12.07
N LYS A 123 -25.81 -4.25 11.71
CA LYS A 123 -27.24 -4.36 11.31
C LYS A 123 -28.18 -3.77 12.37
N LYS A 124 -27.89 -3.98 13.64
CA LYS A 124 -28.68 -3.43 14.76
C LYS A 124 -28.73 -1.90 14.82
N SER A 125 -27.83 -1.19 14.10
CA SER A 125 -27.84 0.28 14.03
C SER A 125 -28.93 0.84 13.10
N GLY A 126 -29.49 0.01 12.22
CA GLY A 126 -30.45 0.43 11.18
C GLY A 126 -29.83 1.26 10.05
N ILE A 127 -28.51 1.45 10.02
CA ILE A 127 -27.81 2.22 8.99
C ILE A 127 -27.63 1.35 7.75
N THR A 128 -28.13 1.81 6.60
CA THR A 128 -28.13 1.09 5.32
C THR A 128 -27.55 1.89 4.15
N ASN A 129 -27.30 3.17 4.33
CA ASN A 129 -26.69 4.03 3.31
C ASN A 129 -25.75 5.07 3.93
N ILE A 130 -24.85 5.64 3.10
CA ILE A 130 -23.79 6.55 3.55
C ILE A 130 -24.33 7.90 4.06
N GLU A 131 -25.49 8.35 3.61
CA GLU A 131 -26.05 9.65 4.01
C GLU A 131 -26.49 9.68 5.47
N GLN A 132 -26.76 8.51 6.05
CA GLN A 132 -27.17 8.34 7.46
C GLN A 132 -25.99 8.53 8.45
N VAL A 133 -24.78 8.84 7.99
CA VAL A 133 -23.64 9.17 8.87
C VAL A 133 -23.81 10.52 9.55
N LYS A 134 -24.65 11.42 9.01
CA LYS A 134 -24.92 12.74 9.60
C LYS A 134 -25.43 12.60 11.03
N GLY A 135 -24.85 13.39 11.95
CA GLY A 135 -25.14 13.36 13.38
C GLY A 135 -24.62 12.13 14.14
N LYS A 136 -23.83 11.25 13.49
CA LYS A 136 -23.30 10.04 14.13
C LYS A 136 -21.83 10.20 14.53
N ASN A 137 -21.37 9.32 15.42
CA ASN A 137 -19.95 9.09 15.63
C ASN A 137 -19.50 7.99 14.66
N ILE A 138 -18.52 8.29 13.82
CA ILE A 138 -18.00 7.37 12.81
C ILE A 138 -16.47 7.33 12.87
N SER A 139 -15.85 6.42 12.16
CA SER A 139 -14.41 6.43 11.93
C SER A 139 -14.13 6.42 10.42
N THR A 140 -13.45 7.44 9.93
CA THR A 140 -13.01 7.55 8.53
C THR A 140 -11.63 6.96 8.28
N GLY A 141 -11.05 6.27 9.28
CA GLY A 141 -9.69 5.72 9.25
C GLY A 141 -8.68 6.59 10.00
N SER A 142 -7.55 6.01 10.36
CA SER A 142 -6.52 6.68 11.18
C SER A 142 -5.95 7.94 10.51
N PRO A 143 -5.44 8.88 11.31
CA PRO A 143 -4.73 10.03 10.78
C PRO A 143 -3.55 9.60 9.91
N GLY A 144 -3.37 10.24 8.76
CA GLY A 144 -2.28 9.89 7.82
C GLY A 144 -2.56 8.67 6.93
N SER A 145 -3.70 7.98 7.09
CA SER A 145 -4.07 6.84 6.27
C SER A 145 -4.63 7.23 4.90
N GLY A 146 -4.48 6.31 3.92
CA GLY A 146 -5.16 6.42 2.63
C GLY A 146 -6.68 6.27 2.76
N THR A 147 -7.15 5.50 3.75
CA THR A 147 -8.58 5.35 4.05
C THR A 147 -9.20 6.69 4.43
N ASN A 148 -8.59 7.43 5.36
CA ASN A 148 -9.07 8.78 5.71
C ASN A 148 -9.03 9.72 4.50
N PHE A 149 -7.95 9.65 3.69
CA PHE A 149 -7.83 10.45 2.48
C PHE A 149 -8.97 10.17 1.48
N MET A 150 -9.27 8.90 1.22
CA MET A 150 -10.35 8.47 0.32
C MET A 150 -11.74 8.78 0.90
N ALA A 151 -11.96 8.52 2.18
CA ALA A 151 -13.23 8.80 2.86
C ALA A 151 -13.61 10.29 2.77
N GLU A 152 -12.67 11.19 3.07
CA GLU A 152 -12.89 12.64 2.91
C GLU A 152 -13.22 13.02 1.46
N ALA A 153 -12.54 12.42 0.47
CA ALA A 153 -12.79 12.69 -0.94
C ALA A 153 -14.18 12.19 -1.39
N VAL A 154 -14.58 10.99 -0.95
CA VAL A 154 -15.89 10.39 -1.25
C VAL A 154 -17.02 11.17 -0.58
N LEU A 155 -16.90 11.50 0.69
CA LEU A 155 -17.91 12.30 1.41
C LEU A 155 -18.08 13.67 0.76
N LYS A 156 -16.98 14.31 0.37
CA LYS A 156 -17.03 15.60 -0.36
C LYS A 156 -17.71 15.46 -1.72
N ALA A 157 -17.43 14.40 -2.48
CA ALA A 157 -18.06 14.15 -3.79
C ALA A 157 -19.57 13.91 -3.67
N LEU A 158 -20.00 13.37 -2.53
CA LEU A 158 -21.40 13.14 -2.18
C LEU A 158 -22.06 14.34 -1.45
N GLU A 159 -21.36 15.47 -1.34
CA GLU A 159 -21.88 16.68 -0.67
C GLU A 159 -22.27 16.43 0.80
N ILE A 160 -21.57 15.49 1.47
CA ILE A 160 -21.72 15.23 2.89
C ILE A 160 -20.66 16.07 3.65
N PRO A 161 -21.07 17.11 4.41
CA PRO A 161 -20.11 17.96 5.12
C PRO A 161 -19.33 17.18 6.17
N LEU A 162 -18.01 17.41 6.28
CA LEU A 162 -17.15 16.69 7.22
C LEU A 162 -17.40 17.08 8.69
N ASP A 163 -18.04 18.19 8.94
CA ASP A 163 -18.51 18.67 10.25
C ASP A 163 -19.93 18.18 10.62
N SER A 164 -20.60 17.48 9.70
CA SER A 164 -21.95 16.92 9.95
C SER A 164 -21.95 15.65 10.80
N PHE A 165 -20.78 15.12 11.19
CA PHE A 165 -20.63 13.93 12.04
C PHE A 165 -19.40 14.07 12.93
N LYS A 166 -19.32 13.27 14.01
CA LYS A 166 -18.10 13.17 14.82
C LYS A 166 -17.17 12.12 14.22
N ASP A 167 -15.93 12.50 13.87
CA ASP A 167 -14.93 11.59 13.31
C ASP A 167 -13.90 11.15 14.38
N SER A 168 -13.92 9.88 14.75
CA SER A 168 -13.03 9.29 15.76
C SER A 168 -11.64 8.91 15.20
N ARG A 169 -11.46 8.85 13.88
CA ARG A 169 -10.17 8.58 13.18
C ARG A 169 -9.36 7.42 13.75
N LEU A 170 -9.98 6.26 13.82
CA LEU A 170 -9.42 5.05 14.40
C LEU A 170 -8.72 4.19 13.33
N SER A 171 -7.77 3.35 13.76
CA SER A 171 -7.24 2.26 12.94
C SER A 171 -8.31 1.22 12.62
N PHE A 172 -8.03 0.28 11.72
CA PHE A 172 -9.00 -0.77 11.36
C PHE A 172 -9.40 -1.64 12.56
N THR A 173 -8.43 -2.05 13.37
CA THR A 173 -8.70 -2.85 14.58
C THR A 173 -9.51 -2.05 15.61
N GLU A 174 -9.12 -0.80 15.87
CA GLU A 174 -9.86 0.07 16.79
C GLU A 174 -11.26 0.38 16.27
N SER A 175 -11.46 0.59 14.96
CA SER A 175 -12.78 0.80 14.36
C SER A 175 -13.68 -0.43 14.52
N ALA A 176 -13.14 -1.65 14.32
CA ALA A 176 -13.89 -2.88 14.54
C ALA A 176 -14.30 -3.03 16.02
N ASN A 177 -13.40 -2.74 16.97
CA ASN A 177 -13.71 -2.75 18.39
C ASN A 177 -14.73 -1.68 18.75
N ALA A 178 -14.58 -0.46 18.26
CA ALA A 178 -15.51 0.65 18.52
C ALA A 178 -16.92 0.41 17.95
N LEU A 179 -17.05 -0.32 16.81
CA LEU A 179 -18.34 -0.81 16.32
C LEU A 179 -18.94 -1.85 17.26
N ARG A 180 -18.14 -2.84 17.71
CA ARG A 180 -18.55 -3.88 18.66
C ARG A 180 -19.08 -3.28 19.94
N ASP A 181 -18.37 -2.30 20.48
CA ASP A 181 -18.71 -1.57 21.72
C ASP A 181 -19.78 -0.47 21.50
N ASN A 182 -20.26 -0.32 20.26
CA ASN A 182 -21.25 0.67 19.87
C ASN A 182 -20.85 2.15 20.14
N THR A 183 -19.55 2.42 20.30
CA THR A 183 -18.99 3.78 20.49
C THR A 183 -18.93 4.58 19.19
N ILE A 184 -18.82 3.87 18.04
CA ILE A 184 -19.07 4.44 16.71
C ILE A 184 -20.23 3.68 16.04
N LYS A 185 -20.87 4.31 15.06
CA LYS A 185 -21.98 3.70 14.31
C LYS A 185 -21.58 3.21 12.93
N VAL A 186 -20.55 3.82 12.34
CA VAL A 186 -20.01 3.49 11.03
C VAL A 186 -18.48 3.54 11.09
N GLY A 187 -17.84 2.56 10.49
CA GLY A 187 -16.41 2.56 10.22
C GLY A 187 -16.15 2.47 8.72
N VAL A 188 -15.10 3.14 8.25
CA VAL A 188 -14.67 3.14 6.85
C VAL A 188 -13.37 2.40 6.71
N TRP A 189 -13.33 1.46 5.77
CA TRP A 189 -12.15 0.73 5.34
C TRP A 189 -11.92 0.93 3.84
N SER A 190 -10.72 1.35 3.45
CA SER A 190 -10.25 1.20 2.08
C SER A 190 -9.16 0.15 2.09
N VAL A 191 -9.53 -1.07 1.77
CA VAL A 191 -8.67 -2.25 1.96
C VAL A 191 -9.11 -3.37 1.01
N GLY A 192 -8.24 -4.34 0.74
CA GLY A 192 -8.61 -5.54 -0.01
C GLY A 192 -9.70 -6.35 0.67
N PRO A 193 -10.48 -7.11 -0.10
CA PRO A 193 -11.51 -8.00 0.43
C PRO A 193 -10.93 -9.05 1.39
N GLY A 194 -11.70 -9.46 2.39
CA GLY A 194 -11.29 -10.49 3.35
C GLY A 194 -10.29 -9.99 4.40
N THR A 195 -10.25 -8.69 4.67
CA THR A 195 -9.38 -8.13 5.70
C THR A 195 -9.76 -8.63 7.10
N SER A 196 -8.74 -8.96 7.92
CA SER A 196 -8.91 -9.64 9.22
C SER A 196 -9.81 -8.88 10.18
N SER A 197 -9.73 -7.55 10.26
CA SER A 197 -10.53 -6.75 11.18
C SER A 197 -12.05 -6.78 10.89
N ILE A 198 -12.46 -6.86 9.60
CA ILE A 198 -13.88 -7.01 9.23
C ILE A 198 -14.30 -8.47 9.36
N LEU A 199 -13.45 -9.44 8.99
CA LEU A 199 -13.72 -10.86 9.19
C LEU A 199 -14.03 -11.14 10.67
N ASP A 200 -13.15 -10.72 11.57
CA ASP A 200 -13.33 -10.90 13.01
C ASP A 200 -14.62 -10.23 13.54
N LEU A 201 -14.92 -9.00 13.11
CA LEU A 201 -16.17 -8.33 13.47
C LEU A 201 -17.39 -9.12 12.99
N SER A 202 -17.38 -9.62 11.75
CA SER A 202 -18.50 -10.34 11.13
C SER A 202 -18.74 -11.71 11.72
N THR A 203 -17.74 -12.34 12.38
CA THR A 203 -17.96 -13.63 13.07
C THR A 203 -18.86 -13.51 14.29
N THR A 204 -18.81 -12.37 14.97
CA THR A 204 -19.52 -12.13 16.24
C THR A 204 -20.72 -11.20 16.12
N HIS A 205 -20.78 -10.36 15.08
CA HIS A 205 -21.81 -9.36 14.88
C HIS A 205 -22.34 -9.38 13.45
N ASP A 206 -23.64 -9.18 13.28
CA ASP A 206 -24.23 -8.98 11.97
C ASP A 206 -23.91 -7.57 11.47
N ILE A 207 -23.28 -7.50 10.30
CA ILE A 207 -22.83 -6.26 9.68
C ILE A 207 -23.62 -5.94 8.40
N ASN A 208 -23.69 -4.65 8.08
CA ASN A 208 -23.98 -4.14 6.75
C ASN A 208 -22.70 -3.57 6.15
N ILE A 209 -22.49 -3.80 4.85
CA ILE A 209 -21.57 -3.01 4.05
C ILE A 209 -22.45 -2.12 3.18
N LEU A 210 -22.31 -0.80 3.37
CA LEU A 210 -23.19 0.17 2.74
C LEU A 210 -22.86 0.30 1.26
N PRO A 211 -23.84 0.03 0.34
CA PRO A 211 -23.61 0.16 -1.09
C PRO A 211 -23.61 1.62 -1.53
N PHE A 212 -22.98 1.91 -2.65
CA PHE A 212 -23.16 3.17 -3.39
C PHE A 212 -24.16 2.98 -4.53
N THR A 213 -25.09 3.94 -4.67
CA THR A 213 -26.01 3.96 -5.81
C THR A 213 -25.25 4.28 -7.10
N PRO A 214 -25.82 3.99 -8.31
CA PRO A 214 -25.21 4.39 -9.57
C PRO A 214 -24.92 5.89 -9.66
N GLU A 215 -25.81 6.77 -9.14
CA GLU A 215 -25.63 8.22 -9.10
C GLU A 215 -24.49 8.64 -8.18
N GLN A 216 -24.42 8.04 -6.97
CA GLN A 216 -23.32 8.26 -6.03
C GLN A 216 -21.99 7.82 -6.64
N THR A 217 -21.95 6.64 -7.24
CA THR A 217 -20.77 6.11 -7.95
C THR A 217 -20.33 7.08 -9.05
N LYS A 218 -21.25 7.56 -9.89
CA LYS A 218 -20.94 8.54 -10.95
C LYS A 218 -20.33 9.83 -10.40
N LYS A 219 -20.89 10.40 -9.32
CA LYS A 219 -20.34 11.61 -8.66
C LYS A 219 -18.92 11.37 -8.12
N ILE A 220 -18.70 10.23 -7.47
CA ILE A 220 -17.39 9.87 -6.90
C ILE A 220 -16.33 9.71 -8.01
N LEU A 221 -16.65 8.96 -9.08
CA LEU A 221 -15.72 8.74 -10.20
C LEU A 221 -15.37 10.03 -10.94
N ALA A 222 -16.31 10.96 -11.07
CA ALA A 222 -16.05 12.28 -11.65
C ALA A 222 -15.05 13.11 -10.82
N SER A 223 -14.91 12.82 -9.51
CA SER A 223 -14.00 13.57 -8.62
C SER A 223 -12.55 13.12 -8.69
N LYS A 224 -12.27 11.88 -9.08
CA LYS A 224 -10.93 11.27 -9.08
C LYS A 224 -10.78 10.21 -10.18
N SER A 225 -9.87 10.44 -11.11
CA SER A 225 -9.54 9.50 -12.20
C SER A 225 -8.87 8.19 -11.72
N THR A 226 -8.41 8.13 -10.48
CA THR A 226 -7.80 6.93 -9.87
C THR A 226 -8.82 5.97 -9.29
N TYR A 227 -10.10 6.35 -9.23
CA TYR A 227 -11.17 5.50 -8.71
C TYR A 227 -11.88 4.73 -9.83
N ALA A 228 -12.39 3.55 -9.49
CA ALA A 228 -13.21 2.72 -10.36
C ALA A 228 -14.44 2.25 -9.61
N GLY A 229 -15.59 2.15 -10.31
CA GLY A 229 -16.75 1.43 -9.80
C GLY A 229 -16.48 -0.06 -9.84
N VAL A 230 -16.65 -0.73 -8.70
CA VAL A 230 -16.39 -2.16 -8.52
C VAL A 230 -17.45 -2.78 -7.60
N GLU A 231 -17.40 -4.09 -7.45
CA GLU A 231 -18.24 -4.81 -6.49
C GLU A 231 -17.40 -5.58 -5.50
N LEU A 232 -17.75 -5.51 -4.22
CA LEU A 232 -17.29 -6.47 -3.22
C LEU A 232 -18.12 -7.74 -3.41
N ALA A 233 -17.46 -8.85 -3.72
CA ALA A 233 -18.15 -10.13 -3.94
C ALA A 233 -18.90 -10.60 -2.69
N GLY A 234 -20.04 -11.24 -2.89
CA GLY A 234 -20.77 -11.92 -1.82
C GLY A 234 -20.01 -13.12 -1.26
N GLY A 235 -20.33 -13.51 -0.04
CA GLY A 235 -19.73 -14.68 0.65
C GLY A 235 -18.38 -14.42 1.32
N ILE A 236 -17.78 -13.23 1.16
CA ILE A 236 -16.49 -12.90 1.79
C ILE A 236 -16.64 -12.70 3.31
N TYR A 237 -17.71 -12.04 3.73
CA TYR A 237 -18.02 -11.81 5.14
C TYR A 237 -19.32 -12.48 5.51
N ARG A 238 -19.40 -13.02 6.73
CA ARG A 238 -20.62 -13.66 7.22
C ARG A 238 -21.82 -12.70 7.12
N GLY A 239 -22.89 -13.18 6.48
CA GLY A 239 -24.15 -12.43 6.29
C GLY A 239 -24.12 -11.36 5.21
N ILE A 240 -23.06 -11.31 4.39
CA ILE A 240 -22.97 -10.51 3.15
C ILE A 240 -22.94 -11.48 1.96
N ASP A 241 -24.11 -11.98 1.55
CA ASP A 241 -24.23 -13.07 0.58
C ASP A 241 -24.30 -12.57 -0.88
N LYS A 242 -24.65 -11.30 -1.08
CA LYS A 242 -24.77 -10.68 -2.41
C LYS A 242 -23.61 -9.72 -2.66
N PRO A 243 -23.23 -9.51 -3.93
CA PRO A 243 -22.27 -8.46 -4.28
C PRO A 243 -22.74 -7.08 -3.81
N VAL A 244 -21.81 -6.26 -3.34
CA VAL A 244 -22.06 -4.91 -2.87
C VAL A 244 -21.34 -3.90 -3.76
N PRO A 245 -22.08 -3.03 -4.50
CA PRO A 245 -21.47 -1.97 -5.32
C PRO A 245 -20.65 -1.01 -4.47
N THR A 246 -19.42 -0.75 -4.88
CA THR A 246 -18.49 0.11 -4.16
C THR A 246 -17.46 0.77 -5.09
N ILE A 247 -16.47 1.44 -4.50
CA ILE A 247 -15.40 2.14 -5.20
C ILE A 247 -14.08 1.44 -4.94
N GLY A 248 -13.32 1.22 -6.00
CA GLY A 248 -11.97 0.65 -5.94
C GLY A 248 -10.88 1.66 -6.25
N VAL A 249 -9.70 1.41 -5.69
CA VAL A 249 -8.45 2.12 -5.99
C VAL A 249 -7.28 1.16 -5.91
N TRP A 250 -6.35 1.24 -6.88
CA TRP A 250 -5.16 0.40 -6.86
C TRP A 250 -4.14 0.86 -5.84
N ASN A 251 -3.48 -0.09 -5.18
CA ASN A 251 -2.33 0.14 -4.32
C ASN A 251 -1.03 0.02 -5.11
N VAL A 252 -0.04 0.78 -4.71
CA VAL A 252 1.27 0.85 -5.35
C VAL A 252 2.38 0.84 -4.30
N MET A 253 3.44 0.09 -4.56
CA MET A 253 4.72 0.25 -3.86
C MET A 253 5.46 1.42 -4.47
N ILE A 254 5.88 2.36 -3.64
CA ILE A 254 6.66 3.53 -4.03
C ILE A 254 8.04 3.50 -3.38
N CYS A 255 8.99 4.14 -4.03
CA CYS A 255 10.31 4.43 -3.45
C CYS A 255 10.73 5.86 -3.77
N GLN A 256 11.79 6.32 -3.11
CA GLN A 256 12.42 7.59 -3.44
C GLN A 256 12.99 7.54 -4.87
N LYS A 257 12.80 8.64 -5.62
CA LYS A 257 13.29 8.76 -7.01
C LYS A 257 14.78 8.47 -7.18
N SER A 258 15.61 8.79 -6.18
CA SER A 258 17.06 8.62 -6.18
C SER A 258 17.53 7.25 -5.72
N LEU A 259 16.63 6.31 -5.38
CA LEU A 259 17.05 4.97 -4.99
C LEU A 259 17.80 4.29 -6.13
N ASP A 260 18.83 3.52 -5.81
CA ASP A 260 19.69 2.90 -6.81
C ASP A 260 18.92 2.02 -7.81
N THR A 261 19.17 2.24 -9.10
CA THR A 261 18.44 1.57 -10.19
C THR A 261 18.63 0.05 -10.19
N ASP A 262 19.84 -0.44 -9.91
CA ASP A 262 20.11 -1.88 -9.89
C ASP A 262 19.53 -2.54 -8.64
N LEU A 263 19.50 -1.84 -7.51
CA LEU A 263 18.81 -2.30 -6.33
C LEU A 263 17.30 -2.46 -6.59
N VAL A 264 16.65 -1.42 -7.11
CA VAL A 264 15.21 -1.48 -7.42
C VAL A 264 14.90 -2.56 -8.45
N TYR A 265 15.73 -2.71 -9.49
CA TYR A 265 15.60 -3.80 -10.45
C TYR A 265 15.60 -5.18 -9.77
N LYS A 266 16.56 -5.44 -8.86
CA LYS A 266 16.64 -6.72 -8.12
C LYS A 266 15.43 -6.94 -7.22
N LEU A 267 14.98 -5.90 -6.51
CA LEU A 267 13.81 -5.96 -5.63
C LEU A 267 12.54 -6.28 -6.42
N VAL A 268 12.31 -5.58 -7.53
CA VAL A 268 11.15 -5.78 -8.41
C VAL A 268 11.19 -7.16 -9.07
N LYS A 269 12.33 -7.61 -9.52
CA LYS A 269 12.52 -8.96 -10.06
C LYS A 269 12.14 -10.03 -9.06
N VAL A 270 12.69 -9.96 -7.84
CA VAL A 270 12.37 -10.91 -6.77
C VAL A 270 10.90 -10.84 -6.39
N LEU A 271 10.30 -9.64 -6.33
CA LEU A 271 8.88 -9.46 -6.02
C LEU A 271 7.99 -10.26 -6.99
N PHE A 272 8.17 -10.07 -8.29
CA PHE A 272 7.32 -10.72 -9.29
C PHE A 272 7.62 -12.21 -9.44
N GLU A 273 8.89 -12.62 -9.38
CA GLU A 273 9.30 -14.03 -9.53
C GLU A 273 8.94 -14.88 -8.30
N ASN A 274 8.63 -14.27 -7.15
CA ASN A 274 8.19 -14.96 -5.93
C ASN A 274 6.72 -14.68 -5.56
N ASN A 275 5.90 -14.20 -6.50
CA ASN A 275 4.51 -13.84 -6.22
C ASN A 275 3.68 -15.01 -5.69
N ALA A 276 3.95 -16.24 -6.11
CA ALA A 276 3.30 -17.44 -5.58
C ALA A 276 3.48 -17.61 -4.05
N TYR A 277 4.59 -17.14 -3.48
CA TYR A 277 4.77 -17.08 -2.03
C TYR A 277 3.87 -16.04 -1.39
N LEU A 278 3.79 -14.83 -1.96
CA LEU A 278 2.93 -13.75 -1.45
C LEU A 278 1.45 -14.12 -1.50
N MET A 279 1.02 -14.88 -2.50
CA MET A 279 -0.35 -15.40 -2.61
C MET A 279 -0.72 -16.34 -1.46
N LYS A 280 0.24 -17.04 -0.83
CA LYS A 280 0.01 -17.84 0.37
C LYS A 280 -0.20 -16.97 1.62
N ILE A 281 0.35 -15.76 1.63
CA ILE A 281 0.15 -14.79 2.72
C ILE A 281 -1.22 -14.12 2.57
N HIS A 282 -1.54 -13.65 1.36
CA HIS A 282 -2.84 -13.07 1.05
C HIS A 282 -3.21 -13.26 -0.43
N PRO A 283 -4.43 -13.76 -0.73
CA PRO A 283 -4.86 -14.03 -2.12
C PRO A 283 -4.80 -12.79 -3.03
N SER A 284 -4.97 -11.58 -2.49
CA SER A 284 -4.86 -10.33 -3.26
C SER A 284 -3.51 -10.14 -3.93
N ALA A 285 -2.45 -10.83 -3.49
CA ALA A 285 -1.15 -10.80 -4.15
C ALA A 285 -1.20 -11.31 -5.61
N ALA A 286 -2.22 -12.07 -6.00
CA ALA A 286 -2.44 -12.49 -7.40
C ALA A 286 -2.49 -11.30 -8.37
N TYR A 287 -2.85 -10.12 -7.90
CA TYR A 287 -2.89 -8.89 -8.72
C TYR A 287 -1.51 -8.21 -8.88
N THR A 288 -0.50 -8.61 -8.11
CA THR A 288 0.86 -8.03 -8.18
C THR A 288 1.61 -8.66 -9.36
N THR A 289 1.44 -8.07 -10.54
CA THR A 289 2.06 -8.55 -11.78
C THR A 289 2.74 -7.41 -12.55
N PRO A 290 3.70 -7.74 -13.44
CA PRO A 290 4.31 -6.75 -14.32
C PRO A 290 3.30 -6.02 -15.21
N GLU A 291 2.32 -6.76 -15.77
CA GLU A 291 1.27 -6.22 -16.65
C GLU A 291 0.37 -5.24 -15.91
N ASN A 292 -0.08 -5.59 -14.70
CA ASN A 292 -0.87 -4.70 -13.87
C ASN A 292 -0.05 -3.46 -13.46
N THR A 293 1.25 -3.58 -13.29
CA THR A 293 2.13 -2.45 -12.98
C THR A 293 2.13 -1.42 -14.11
N VAL A 294 2.21 -1.84 -15.36
CA VAL A 294 2.10 -0.94 -16.51
C VAL A 294 0.68 -0.38 -16.66
N LYS A 295 -0.32 -1.23 -16.47
CA LYS A 295 -1.73 -0.86 -16.69
C LYS A 295 -2.24 0.17 -15.68
N TYR A 296 -1.91 0.00 -14.40
CA TYR A 296 -2.55 0.71 -13.29
C TYR A 296 -1.65 1.69 -12.52
N SER A 297 -0.34 1.76 -12.83
CA SER A 297 0.49 2.81 -12.24
C SER A 297 -0.01 4.20 -12.60
N SER A 298 -0.23 5.01 -11.59
CA SER A 298 -0.79 6.36 -11.68
C SER A 298 0.26 7.48 -11.58
N ILE A 299 1.51 7.10 -11.27
CA ILE A 299 2.71 7.97 -11.27
C ILE A 299 3.83 7.28 -12.06
N PRO A 300 4.88 8.00 -12.51
CA PRO A 300 5.98 7.40 -13.26
C PRO A 300 6.65 6.24 -12.52
N LEU A 301 7.13 5.26 -13.30
CA LEU A 301 7.85 4.11 -12.79
C LEU A 301 9.30 4.44 -12.48
N HIS A 302 9.86 3.77 -11.48
CA HIS A 302 11.28 3.84 -11.19
C HIS A 302 12.12 3.23 -12.33
N PRO A 303 13.30 3.79 -12.69
CA PRO A 303 14.16 3.23 -13.76
C PRO A 303 14.49 1.73 -13.59
N GLY A 304 14.66 1.24 -12.36
CA GLY A 304 14.87 -0.18 -12.08
C GLY A 304 13.67 -1.04 -12.44
N THR A 305 12.45 -0.56 -12.21
CA THR A 305 11.22 -1.24 -12.66
C THR A 305 11.12 -1.27 -14.18
N ILE A 306 11.40 -0.14 -14.84
CA ILE A 306 11.42 -0.06 -16.30
C ILE A 306 12.42 -1.05 -16.90
N LYS A 307 13.63 -1.17 -16.30
CA LYS A 307 14.66 -2.14 -16.72
C LYS A 307 14.12 -3.56 -16.69
N TYR A 308 13.44 -3.96 -15.60
CA TYR A 308 12.84 -5.29 -15.47
C TYR A 308 11.71 -5.53 -16.49
N LEU A 309 10.82 -4.58 -16.67
CA LEU A 309 9.71 -4.69 -17.62
C LEU A 309 10.22 -4.89 -19.05
N LYS A 310 11.24 -4.12 -19.47
CA LYS A 310 11.90 -4.27 -20.77
C LYS A 310 12.58 -5.64 -20.94
N GLU A 311 13.24 -6.18 -19.90
CA GLU A 311 13.79 -7.54 -19.90
C GLU A 311 12.72 -8.59 -20.17
N LYS A 312 11.50 -8.38 -19.67
CA LYS A 312 10.34 -9.27 -19.90
C LYS A 312 9.60 -9.00 -21.22
N GLY A 313 10.08 -8.08 -22.04
CA GLY A 313 9.44 -7.72 -23.32
C GLY A 313 8.14 -6.92 -23.15
N ILE A 314 7.94 -6.26 -22.00
CA ILE A 314 6.75 -5.48 -21.71
C ILE A 314 7.02 -4.00 -22.05
N ASP A 315 6.23 -3.45 -22.94
CA ASP A 315 6.31 -2.04 -23.34
C ASP A 315 5.87 -1.11 -22.21
N VAL A 316 6.65 -0.06 -21.98
CA VAL A 316 6.35 0.97 -20.98
C VAL A 316 5.92 2.25 -21.69
N PRO A 317 4.65 2.66 -21.55
CA PRO A 317 4.15 3.86 -22.23
C PRO A 317 4.81 5.13 -21.69
N SER A 318 4.89 6.19 -22.54
CA SER A 318 5.56 7.45 -22.22
C SER A 318 5.05 8.13 -20.93
N ARG A 319 3.76 8.00 -20.61
CA ARG A 319 3.18 8.53 -19.36
C ARG A 319 3.81 7.97 -18.08
N LEU A 320 4.49 6.81 -18.16
CA LEU A 320 5.14 6.14 -17.02
C LEU A 320 6.65 6.34 -16.99
N MET A 321 7.21 7.06 -17.95
CA MET A 321 8.63 7.45 -17.93
C MET A 321 8.85 8.55 -16.88
N PRO A 322 9.95 8.51 -16.06
CA PRO A 322 10.21 9.45 -14.96
C PRO A 322 10.65 10.84 -15.41
#